data_af9abab751879b9166f4312923d9c825
#
_entry.id   af9abab751879b9166f4312923d9c825
#
_cell.length_a   1.000
_cell.length_b   1.000
_cell.length_c   1.000
_cell.angle_alpha   90.00
_cell.angle_beta   90.00
_cell.angle_gamma   90.00
#
_symmetry.space_group_name_H-M   'P 1'
#
loop_
_entity.id
_entity.type
_entity.pdbx_description
1 polymer ?
#
loop_
_entity_poly.entity_id
_entity_poly.type
_entity_poly.pdbx_seq_one_letter_code
_entity_poly.pdbx_strand_id
1 'polypeptide(L)'
;MTNVAAASREAFAAWVDEAAVGRIFGQVLVRPTAPGYSLRHRDDLDVANLELHEDPRSAREIAKLTEDGEYRPLKSAPNLRRGWEIRVPDGRELAIAMNYLYPAGIVHWYLHRVGKLEVTNFRESAARQSGIYKRIQRLSDRGVQDAARACCEDAVCLKKTLWDVDERTALEMERGEGEIPCPEPCSVFISFARRVRLFERERDLDAAGLSPSEKEDLVALVEAAATGEVGFAREAEFEEPLNERRMRYRRLTLVPKLRSEE
;
A
#
# COMPACT_ATOMS: atom_id res chain seq x y z
N MET A 1 12.83 1.13 -23.86
CA MET A 1 11.71 1.36 -22.93
C MET A 1 10.32 1.21 -23.58
N THR A 2 10.15 1.57 -24.85
CA THR A 2 8.86 1.50 -25.59
C THR A 2 8.29 0.07 -25.70
N ASN A 3 9.13 -0.94 -25.71
CA ASN A 3 8.71 -2.33 -25.89
C ASN A 3 8.07 -2.95 -24.63
N VAL A 4 8.56 -2.63 -23.42
CA VAL A 4 8.04 -3.20 -22.17
C VAL A 4 6.61 -2.73 -21.87
N ALA A 5 6.33 -1.44 -22.09
CA ALA A 5 5.00 -0.89 -21.85
C ALA A 5 3.94 -1.46 -22.81
N ALA A 6 4.30 -1.73 -24.06
CA ALA A 6 3.40 -2.40 -25.02
C ALA A 6 3.18 -3.87 -24.61
N ALA A 7 4.25 -4.61 -24.40
CA ALA A 7 4.18 -6.02 -24.00
C ALA A 7 3.41 -6.23 -22.69
N SER A 8 3.58 -5.35 -21.70
CA SER A 8 2.85 -5.45 -20.44
C SER A 8 1.34 -5.23 -20.61
N ARG A 9 0.93 -4.31 -21.49
CA ARG A 9 -0.50 -4.07 -21.81
C ARG A 9 -1.13 -5.27 -22.49
N GLU A 10 -0.47 -5.79 -23.53
CA GLU A 10 -0.94 -6.97 -24.28
C GLU A 10 -1.06 -8.19 -23.36
N ALA A 11 -0.03 -8.44 -22.54
CA ALA A 11 -0.04 -9.56 -21.60
C ALA A 11 -1.14 -9.40 -20.52
N PHE A 12 -1.38 -8.18 -20.05
CA PHE A 12 -2.43 -7.94 -19.06
C PHE A 12 -3.83 -8.13 -19.65
N ALA A 13 -4.09 -7.63 -20.86
CA ALA A 13 -5.34 -7.86 -21.56
C ALA A 13 -5.58 -9.36 -21.78
N ALA A 14 -4.59 -10.08 -22.31
CA ALA A 14 -4.68 -11.53 -22.50
C ALA A 14 -4.95 -12.28 -21.18
N TRP A 15 -4.31 -11.89 -20.08
CA TRP A 15 -4.55 -12.48 -18.76
C TRP A 15 -5.99 -12.26 -18.27
N VAL A 16 -6.59 -11.12 -18.58
CA VAL A 16 -8.01 -10.84 -18.27
C VAL A 16 -8.91 -11.69 -19.15
N ASP A 17 -8.62 -11.78 -20.46
CA ASP A 17 -9.43 -12.51 -21.45
C ASP A 17 -9.49 -14.03 -21.17
N GLU A 18 -8.47 -14.59 -20.53
CA GLU A 18 -8.47 -16.00 -20.09
C GLU A 18 -9.53 -16.31 -19.02
N ALA A 19 -10.15 -15.32 -18.39
CA ALA A 19 -11.12 -15.51 -17.31
C ALA A 19 -12.47 -14.85 -17.63
N ALA A 20 -13.44 -15.64 -18.08
CA ALA A 20 -14.78 -15.15 -18.40
C ALA A 20 -15.48 -14.40 -17.24
N VAL A 21 -15.18 -14.78 -15.99
CA VAL A 21 -15.70 -14.11 -14.78
C VAL A 21 -14.93 -12.86 -14.41
N GLY A 22 -13.79 -12.62 -15.10
CA GLY A 22 -12.86 -11.50 -14.82
C GLY A 22 -11.74 -11.86 -13.86
N ARG A 23 -10.88 -10.89 -13.63
CA ARG A 23 -9.70 -10.94 -12.73
C ARG A 23 -9.75 -9.80 -11.73
N ILE A 24 -9.31 -10.06 -10.51
CA ILE A 24 -9.14 -9.03 -9.49
C ILE A 24 -7.67 -8.56 -9.53
N PHE A 25 -7.50 -7.24 -9.63
CA PHE A 25 -6.20 -6.59 -9.56
C PHE A 25 -6.26 -5.46 -8.53
N GLY A 26 -5.69 -5.67 -7.35
CA GLY A 26 -5.91 -4.82 -6.20
C GLY A 26 -7.37 -4.87 -5.73
N GLN A 27 -8.06 -3.74 -5.72
CA GLN A 27 -9.50 -3.66 -5.43
C GLN A 27 -10.38 -3.58 -6.69
N VAL A 28 -9.80 -3.76 -7.87
CA VAL A 28 -10.53 -3.65 -9.14
C VAL A 28 -10.78 -5.03 -9.72
N LEU A 29 -12.06 -5.34 -9.97
CA LEU A 29 -12.46 -6.44 -10.82
C LEU A 29 -12.46 -5.94 -12.26
N VAL A 30 -11.68 -6.59 -13.12
CA VAL A 30 -11.65 -6.36 -14.57
C VAL A 30 -12.30 -7.55 -15.26
N ARG A 31 -13.32 -7.30 -16.06
CA ARG A 31 -14.07 -8.32 -16.83
C ARG A 31 -13.95 -8.06 -18.32
N PRO A 32 -13.72 -9.09 -19.15
CA PRO A 32 -13.92 -8.96 -20.58
C PRO A 32 -15.42 -8.75 -20.88
N THR A 33 -15.73 -7.88 -21.83
CA THR A 33 -17.07 -7.59 -22.32
C THR A 33 -17.06 -7.57 -23.86
N ALA A 34 -18.21 -7.58 -24.50
CA ALA A 34 -18.31 -7.39 -25.94
C ALA A 34 -19.00 -6.06 -26.27
N PRO A 35 -18.27 -5.01 -26.71
CA PRO A 35 -16.81 -4.97 -26.91
C PRO A 35 -16.04 -4.54 -25.64
N GLY A 36 -14.76 -4.95 -25.52
CA GLY A 36 -13.78 -4.42 -24.60
C GLY A 36 -13.84 -4.94 -23.18
N TYR A 37 -13.76 -4.05 -22.20
CA TYR A 37 -13.60 -4.41 -20.77
C TYR A 37 -14.47 -3.54 -19.88
N SER A 38 -14.94 -4.14 -18.78
CA SER A 38 -15.58 -3.45 -17.65
C SER A 38 -14.68 -3.50 -16.42
N LEU A 39 -14.49 -2.36 -15.75
CA LEU A 39 -13.76 -2.22 -14.49
C LEU A 39 -14.73 -1.74 -13.44
N ARG A 40 -14.73 -2.36 -12.25
CA ARG A 40 -15.52 -1.93 -11.08
C ARG A 40 -14.80 -2.29 -9.79
N HIS A 41 -15.24 -1.76 -8.68
CA HIS A 41 -14.73 -2.21 -7.39
C HIS A 41 -15.08 -3.69 -7.18
N ARG A 42 -14.16 -4.48 -6.61
CA ARG A 42 -14.35 -5.93 -6.42
C ARG A 42 -15.55 -6.27 -5.54
N ASP A 43 -15.93 -5.37 -4.62
CA ASP A 43 -17.06 -5.57 -3.72
C ASP A 43 -18.41 -5.14 -4.34
N ASP A 44 -18.40 -4.58 -5.57
CA ASP A 44 -19.59 -4.17 -6.33
C ASP A 44 -20.05 -5.24 -7.33
N LEU A 45 -19.76 -6.51 -7.08
CA LEU A 45 -20.06 -7.63 -8.00
C LEU A 45 -21.51 -7.69 -8.44
N ASP A 46 -22.43 -7.50 -7.49
CA ASP A 46 -23.87 -7.66 -7.67
C ASP A 46 -24.64 -6.33 -7.66
N VAL A 47 -23.91 -5.20 -7.67
CA VAL A 47 -24.52 -3.87 -7.66
C VAL A 47 -24.98 -3.50 -9.08
N ALA A 48 -26.29 -3.24 -9.24
CA ALA A 48 -26.89 -2.98 -10.56
C ALA A 48 -26.75 -1.52 -11.03
N ASN A 49 -26.78 -0.55 -10.13
CA ASN A 49 -26.84 0.88 -10.48
C ASN A 49 -25.52 1.57 -10.12
N LEU A 50 -24.47 1.27 -10.89
CA LEU A 50 -23.16 1.91 -10.75
C LEU A 50 -23.11 3.19 -11.60
N GLU A 51 -22.33 4.18 -11.15
CA GLU A 51 -21.99 5.37 -11.94
C GLU A 51 -21.14 4.94 -13.15
N LEU A 52 -21.71 5.01 -14.36
CA LEU A 52 -21.05 4.54 -15.59
C LEU A 52 -20.15 5.63 -16.17
N HIS A 53 -18.92 5.27 -16.48
CA HIS A 53 -17.93 6.08 -17.17
C HIS A 53 -17.44 5.37 -18.44
N GLU A 54 -17.31 6.08 -19.55
CA GLU A 54 -16.80 5.57 -20.84
C GLU A 54 -15.42 6.15 -21.19
N ASP A 55 -14.93 7.15 -20.44
CA ASP A 55 -13.57 7.67 -20.56
C ASP A 55 -12.65 7.00 -19.55
N PRO A 56 -11.57 6.30 -19.96
CA PRO A 56 -10.60 5.68 -19.05
C PRO A 56 -9.94 6.68 -18.09
N ARG A 57 -9.93 8.00 -18.46
CA ARG A 57 -9.39 9.05 -17.59
C ARG A 57 -10.24 9.33 -16.36
N SER A 58 -11.52 8.94 -16.36
CA SER A 58 -12.39 9.01 -15.18
C SER A 58 -11.82 8.23 -14.00
N ALA A 59 -11.00 7.19 -14.27
CA ALA A 59 -10.24 6.47 -13.26
C ALA A 59 -9.36 7.38 -12.38
N ARG A 60 -8.96 8.55 -12.90
CA ARG A 60 -8.18 9.52 -12.13
C ARG A 60 -8.98 10.10 -10.96
N GLU A 61 -10.23 10.47 -11.20
CA GLU A 61 -11.10 11.05 -10.16
C GLU A 61 -11.55 9.96 -9.18
N ILE A 62 -11.86 8.76 -9.68
CA ILE A 62 -12.17 7.59 -8.85
C ILE A 62 -11.00 7.26 -7.90
N ALA A 63 -9.76 7.28 -8.42
CA ALA A 63 -8.56 6.99 -7.62
C ALA A 63 -8.16 8.12 -6.67
N LYS A 64 -8.80 9.29 -6.76
CA LYS A 64 -8.43 10.50 -6.01
C LYS A 64 -9.13 10.57 -4.66
N LEU A 65 -10.34 10.05 -4.56
CA LEU A 65 -11.19 10.17 -3.38
C LEU A 65 -11.49 8.80 -2.76
N THR A 66 -11.63 8.77 -1.43
CA THR A 66 -12.18 7.63 -0.67
C THR A 66 -13.71 7.58 -0.77
N GLU A 67 -14.35 6.55 -0.19
CA GLU A 67 -15.82 6.47 -0.06
C GLU A 67 -16.43 7.69 0.65
N ASP A 68 -15.73 8.22 1.66
CA ASP A 68 -16.17 9.38 2.43
C ASP A 68 -15.91 10.72 1.72
N GLY A 69 -15.44 10.68 0.47
CA GLY A 69 -15.14 11.87 -0.33
C GLY A 69 -13.84 12.57 0.03
N GLU A 70 -13.00 11.94 0.84
CA GLU A 70 -11.70 12.45 1.21
C GLU A 70 -10.61 12.15 0.16
N TYR A 71 -9.55 12.97 0.12
CA TYR A 71 -8.43 12.75 -0.79
C TYR A 71 -7.71 11.42 -0.49
N ARG A 72 -7.55 10.60 -1.53
CA ARG A 72 -6.87 9.28 -1.47
C ARG A 72 -5.46 9.36 -2.07
N PRO A 73 -4.43 9.78 -1.32
CA PRO A 73 -3.07 9.88 -1.84
C PRO A 73 -2.43 8.50 -2.03
N LEU A 74 -2.87 7.48 -1.28
CA LEU A 74 -2.25 6.16 -1.21
C LEU A 74 -2.99 5.15 -2.08
N LYS A 75 -2.65 5.10 -3.36
CA LYS A 75 -3.23 4.12 -4.31
C LYS A 75 -2.84 2.66 -4.03
N SER A 76 -1.97 2.42 -3.06
CA SER A 76 -1.62 1.08 -2.59
C SER A 76 -2.41 0.63 -1.36
N ALA A 77 -3.27 1.48 -0.80
CA ALA A 77 -4.10 1.16 0.34
C ALA A 77 -5.47 0.60 -0.09
N PRO A 78 -6.09 -0.29 0.72
CA PRO A 78 -7.41 -0.86 0.45
C PRO A 78 -8.54 0.13 0.79
N ASN A 79 -8.59 1.25 0.11
CA ASN A 79 -9.53 2.36 0.35
C ASN A 79 -10.05 3.00 -0.94
N LEU A 80 -10.15 2.25 -2.03
CA LEU A 80 -10.76 2.73 -3.26
C LEU A 80 -12.29 2.80 -3.07
N ARG A 81 -12.91 3.94 -3.42
CA ARG A 81 -14.35 4.10 -3.33
C ARG A 81 -15.12 3.09 -4.18
N ARG A 82 -16.35 2.78 -3.81
CA ARG A 82 -17.27 1.90 -4.53
C ARG A 82 -18.26 2.69 -5.40
N GLY A 83 -19.18 1.98 -6.06
CA GLY A 83 -20.31 2.58 -6.75
C GLY A 83 -20.03 3.06 -8.16
N TRP A 84 -18.93 2.63 -8.81
CA TRP A 84 -18.54 3.04 -10.15
C TRP A 84 -18.28 1.86 -11.09
N GLU A 85 -18.50 2.09 -12.37
CA GLU A 85 -18.10 1.21 -13.47
C GLU A 85 -17.44 2.02 -14.57
N ILE A 86 -16.27 1.58 -15.06
CA ILE A 86 -15.62 2.14 -16.25
C ILE A 86 -15.72 1.10 -17.36
N ARG A 87 -16.23 1.47 -18.53
CA ARG A 87 -16.23 0.63 -19.73
C ARG A 87 -15.24 1.18 -20.74
N VAL A 88 -14.37 0.32 -21.26
CA VAL A 88 -13.35 0.69 -22.24
C VAL A 88 -13.35 -0.28 -23.41
N PRO A 89 -13.13 0.20 -24.65
CA PRO A 89 -13.29 -0.59 -25.86
C PRO A 89 -12.15 -1.58 -26.11
N ASP A 90 -10.97 -1.38 -25.52
CA ASP A 90 -9.79 -2.18 -25.84
C ASP A 90 -8.76 -2.24 -24.68
N GLY A 91 -7.73 -3.07 -24.86
CA GLY A 91 -6.64 -3.27 -23.87
C GLY A 91 -5.74 -2.05 -23.69
N ARG A 92 -5.69 -1.11 -24.64
CA ARG A 92 -4.94 0.14 -24.50
C ARG A 92 -5.62 1.05 -23.47
N GLU A 93 -6.92 1.23 -23.62
CA GLU A 93 -7.71 2.06 -22.70
C GLU A 93 -7.87 1.40 -21.33
N LEU A 94 -7.97 0.08 -21.29
CA LEU A 94 -7.87 -0.69 -20.05
C LEU A 94 -6.58 -0.34 -19.28
N ALA A 95 -5.44 -0.38 -19.96
CA ALA A 95 -4.16 -0.07 -19.31
C ALA A 95 -4.06 1.39 -18.85
N ILE A 96 -4.70 2.35 -19.57
CA ILE A 96 -4.77 3.75 -19.16
C ILE A 96 -5.56 3.88 -17.86
N ALA A 97 -6.76 3.30 -17.77
CA ALA A 97 -7.58 3.32 -16.56
C ALA A 97 -6.86 2.70 -15.37
N MET A 98 -6.30 1.50 -15.56
CA MET A 98 -5.57 0.79 -14.50
C MET A 98 -4.32 1.55 -14.04
N ASN A 99 -3.63 2.28 -14.91
CA ASN A 99 -2.47 3.07 -14.51
C ASN A 99 -2.84 4.31 -13.67
N TYR A 100 -4.06 4.86 -13.85
CA TYR A 100 -4.57 5.88 -12.94
C TYR A 100 -4.93 5.30 -11.57
N LEU A 101 -5.52 4.10 -11.51
CA LEU A 101 -5.88 3.41 -10.27
C LEU A 101 -4.63 2.92 -9.53
N TYR A 102 -3.72 2.25 -10.23
CA TYR A 102 -2.52 1.63 -9.68
C TYR A 102 -1.28 1.95 -10.55
N PRO A 103 -0.64 3.10 -10.35
CA PRO A 103 0.52 3.51 -11.15
C PRO A 103 1.62 2.44 -11.20
N ALA A 104 2.12 2.17 -12.39
CA ALA A 104 3.11 1.14 -12.71
C ALA A 104 2.70 -0.32 -12.36
N GLY A 105 1.49 -0.54 -11.85
CA GLY A 105 1.03 -1.87 -11.38
C GLY A 105 1.12 -2.94 -12.47
N ILE A 106 0.59 -2.69 -13.66
CA ILE A 106 0.63 -3.63 -14.80
C ILE A 106 2.06 -3.93 -15.24
N VAL A 107 2.92 -2.92 -15.28
CA VAL A 107 4.33 -3.09 -15.70
C VAL A 107 5.08 -3.95 -14.70
N HIS A 108 4.95 -3.68 -13.40
CA HIS A 108 5.59 -4.50 -12.37
C HIS A 108 5.04 -5.93 -12.36
N TRP A 109 3.71 -6.10 -12.48
CA TRP A 109 3.08 -7.41 -12.62
C TRP A 109 3.64 -8.21 -13.79
N TYR A 110 3.74 -7.59 -14.97
CA TYR A 110 4.31 -8.24 -16.15
C TYR A 110 5.78 -8.63 -15.96
N LEU A 111 6.61 -7.69 -15.50
CA LEU A 111 8.03 -7.94 -15.27
C LEU A 111 8.25 -9.04 -14.23
N HIS A 112 7.42 -9.11 -13.20
CA HIS A 112 7.46 -10.17 -12.20
C HIS A 112 7.15 -11.54 -12.83
N ARG A 113 6.09 -11.63 -13.64
CA ARG A 113 5.69 -12.89 -14.31
C ARG A 113 6.73 -13.40 -15.27
N VAL A 114 7.47 -12.53 -15.95
CA VAL A 114 8.54 -12.93 -16.88
C VAL A 114 9.93 -13.02 -16.22
N GLY A 115 10.01 -12.91 -14.89
CA GLY A 115 11.25 -13.01 -14.12
C GLY A 115 12.27 -11.89 -14.38
N LYS A 116 11.80 -10.71 -14.80
CA LYS A 116 12.64 -9.54 -15.13
C LYS A 116 12.43 -8.35 -14.21
N LEU A 117 11.65 -8.51 -13.13
CA LEU A 117 11.45 -7.46 -12.16
C LEU A 117 12.67 -7.37 -11.25
N GLU A 118 13.39 -6.26 -11.32
CA GLU A 118 14.49 -5.98 -10.40
C GLU A 118 13.95 -5.67 -9.01
N VAL A 119 14.45 -6.36 -8.00
CA VAL A 119 14.07 -6.16 -6.59
C VAL A 119 15.22 -5.48 -5.87
N THR A 120 14.92 -4.42 -5.15
CA THR A 120 15.91 -3.63 -4.38
C THR A 120 15.59 -3.74 -2.90
N ASN A 121 16.52 -4.18 -2.06
CA ASN A 121 16.34 -4.30 -0.62
C ASN A 121 16.26 -2.91 0.08
N PHE A 122 15.86 -2.93 1.38
CA PHE A 122 15.72 -1.69 2.15
C PHE A 122 17.06 -0.93 2.28
N ARG A 123 18.18 -1.63 2.54
CA ARG A 123 19.48 -0.97 2.74
C ARG A 123 19.96 -0.22 1.50
N GLU A 124 19.78 -0.80 0.33
CA GLU A 124 20.09 -0.14 -0.95
C GLU A 124 19.17 1.05 -1.20
N SER A 125 17.86 0.89 -0.96
CA SER A 125 16.89 1.98 -1.10
C SER A 125 17.19 3.11 -0.13
N ALA A 126 17.55 2.80 1.12
CA ALA A 126 17.94 3.77 2.13
C ALA A 126 19.23 4.51 1.75
N ALA A 127 20.22 3.82 1.17
CA ALA A 127 21.48 4.42 0.73
C ALA A 127 21.27 5.51 -0.35
N ARG A 128 20.23 5.36 -1.17
CA ARG A 128 19.86 6.34 -2.21
C ARG A 128 19.15 7.59 -1.66
N GLN A 129 18.71 7.58 -0.39
CA GLN A 129 17.99 8.69 0.20
C GLN A 129 18.90 9.85 0.57
N SER A 130 18.39 11.09 0.41
CA SER A 130 19.10 12.35 0.71
C SER A 130 18.27 13.26 1.62
N GLY A 131 18.83 14.38 2.05
CA GLY A 131 18.14 15.35 2.88
C GLY A 131 17.61 14.74 4.19
N ILE A 132 16.37 15.04 4.53
CA ILE A 132 15.73 14.56 5.77
C ILE A 132 15.55 13.04 5.79
N TYR A 133 15.43 12.39 4.63
CA TYR A 133 15.25 10.94 4.52
C TYR A 133 16.56 10.16 4.71
N LYS A 134 17.73 10.78 4.60
CA LYS A 134 19.03 10.13 4.88
C LYS A 134 19.07 9.47 6.26
N ARG A 135 18.27 9.93 7.21
CA ARG A 135 18.22 9.41 8.59
C ARG A 135 17.82 7.93 8.65
N ILE A 136 17.05 7.41 7.68
CA ILE A 136 16.61 6.00 7.65
C ILE A 136 17.77 5.03 7.43
N GLN A 137 18.91 5.47 6.90
CA GLN A 137 20.10 4.63 6.75
C GLN A 137 20.57 4.01 8.08
N ARG A 138 20.21 4.66 9.21
CA ARG A 138 20.55 4.23 10.57
C ARG A 138 19.40 3.56 11.31
N LEU A 139 18.29 3.25 10.62
CA LEU A 139 17.20 2.49 11.20
C LEU A 139 17.70 1.08 11.53
N SER A 140 17.38 0.55 12.72
CA SER A 140 17.75 -0.81 13.10
C SER A 140 17.03 -1.84 12.25
N ASP A 141 17.54 -3.07 12.14
CA ASP A 141 16.84 -4.14 11.42
C ASP A 141 15.48 -4.41 12.07
N ARG A 142 15.42 -4.39 13.39
CA ARG A 142 14.15 -4.50 14.14
C ARG A 142 13.18 -3.37 13.77
N GLY A 143 13.66 -2.12 13.66
CA GLY A 143 12.85 -0.98 13.24
C GLY A 143 12.33 -1.14 11.81
N VAL A 144 13.13 -1.73 10.90
CA VAL A 144 12.67 -2.05 9.54
C VAL A 144 11.58 -3.12 9.57
N GLN A 145 11.77 -4.20 10.34
CA GLN A 145 10.80 -5.29 10.52
C GLN A 145 9.45 -4.75 11.03
N ASP A 146 9.47 -3.99 12.13
CA ASP A 146 8.26 -3.47 12.75
C ASP A 146 7.56 -2.43 11.86
N ALA A 147 8.33 -1.59 11.15
CA ALA A 147 7.79 -0.66 10.16
C ALA A 147 7.14 -1.40 8.97
N ALA A 148 7.76 -2.49 8.49
CA ALA A 148 7.23 -3.28 7.39
C ALA A 148 5.91 -3.97 7.80
N ARG A 149 5.84 -4.57 8.97
CA ARG A 149 4.58 -5.11 9.52
C ARG A 149 3.48 -4.07 9.63
N ALA A 150 3.83 -2.84 10.04
CA ALA A 150 2.84 -1.77 10.15
C ALA A 150 2.36 -1.20 8.82
N CYS A 151 3.19 -1.23 7.76
CA CYS A 151 2.93 -0.54 6.49
C CYS A 151 2.59 -1.45 5.32
N CYS A 152 3.04 -2.71 5.32
CA CYS A 152 3.08 -3.54 4.12
C CYS A 152 2.17 -4.78 4.20
N GLU A 153 1.57 -5.08 5.34
CA GLU A 153 0.58 -6.15 5.45
C GLU A 153 -0.71 -5.82 4.69
N ASP A 154 -1.45 -6.84 4.25
CA ASP A 154 -2.65 -6.74 3.40
C ASP A 154 -3.73 -5.83 3.96
N ALA A 155 -3.85 -5.72 5.28
CA ALA A 155 -4.79 -4.82 5.93
C ALA A 155 -4.56 -3.33 5.59
N VAL A 156 -3.32 -2.96 5.21
CA VAL A 156 -2.93 -1.57 4.95
C VAL A 156 -2.25 -1.35 3.59
N CYS A 157 -1.93 -2.42 2.86
CA CYS A 157 -1.30 -2.34 1.54
C CYS A 157 -1.81 -3.44 0.61
N LEU A 158 -2.14 -3.09 -0.63
CA LEU A 158 -2.60 -4.01 -1.68
C LEU A 158 -1.46 -4.71 -2.43
N LYS A 159 -0.21 -4.39 -2.10
CA LYS A 159 0.95 -4.88 -2.85
C LYS A 159 1.59 -6.08 -2.15
N LYS A 160 2.02 -7.05 -2.96
CA LYS A 160 2.87 -8.13 -2.51
C LYS A 160 4.31 -7.64 -2.34
N THR A 161 4.81 -7.62 -1.12
CA THR A 161 6.17 -7.19 -0.79
C THR A 161 7.20 -8.23 -1.25
N LEU A 162 8.13 -7.81 -2.12
CA LEU A 162 9.19 -8.69 -2.65
C LEU A 162 10.57 -8.39 -2.07
N TRP A 163 10.77 -7.21 -1.49
CA TRP A 163 12.04 -6.77 -0.95
C TRP A 163 12.27 -7.26 0.49
N ASP A 164 13.53 -7.27 0.89
CA ASP A 164 14.02 -7.65 2.22
C ASP A 164 14.75 -6.50 2.91
N VAL A 165 15.17 -6.68 4.17
CA VAL A 165 15.98 -5.69 4.89
C VAL A 165 17.31 -5.48 4.15
N ASP A 166 18.02 -6.57 3.90
CA ASP A 166 19.24 -6.64 3.09
C ASP A 166 19.39 -8.05 2.49
N GLU A 167 20.56 -8.35 1.91
CA GLU A 167 20.85 -9.66 1.29
C GLU A 167 20.86 -10.83 2.31
N ARG A 168 20.98 -10.56 3.60
CA ARG A 168 21.13 -11.57 4.67
C ARG A 168 19.93 -11.63 5.59
N THR A 169 19.17 -10.55 5.66
CA THR A 169 18.09 -10.37 6.62
C THR A 169 16.77 -10.25 5.88
N ALA A 170 16.02 -11.35 5.85
CA ALA A 170 14.68 -11.36 5.26
C ALA A 170 13.67 -10.61 6.14
N LEU A 171 12.58 -10.12 5.53
CA LEU A 171 11.42 -9.62 6.28
C LEU A 171 10.66 -10.80 6.89
N GLU A 172 10.42 -10.71 8.21
CA GLU A 172 9.68 -11.69 9.02
C GLU A 172 8.20 -11.32 9.11
N MET A 173 7.52 -11.17 7.96
CA MET A 173 6.10 -10.81 7.90
C MET A 173 5.42 -11.52 6.75
N GLU A 174 4.09 -11.58 6.78
CA GLU A 174 3.29 -11.97 5.63
C GLU A 174 3.45 -10.93 4.52
N ARG A 175 3.82 -11.40 3.32
CA ARG A 175 4.23 -10.51 2.23
C ARG A 175 3.07 -10.03 1.37
N GLY A 176 1.85 -10.45 1.70
CA GLY A 176 0.66 -10.22 0.91
C GLY A 176 0.51 -11.18 -0.29
N GLU A 177 -0.73 -11.43 -0.65
CA GLU A 177 -1.09 -12.30 -1.77
C GLU A 177 -1.53 -11.52 -3.03
N GLY A 178 -1.47 -10.18 -2.97
CA GLY A 178 -1.94 -9.32 -4.05
C GLY A 178 -1.18 -9.49 -5.36
N GLU A 179 -1.88 -9.26 -6.48
CA GLU A 179 -1.30 -9.36 -7.83
C GLU A 179 -0.32 -8.22 -8.16
N ILE A 180 -0.26 -7.17 -7.34
CA ILE A 180 0.61 -6.01 -7.58
C ILE A 180 1.93 -6.18 -6.84
N PRO A 181 3.05 -6.48 -7.49
CA PRO A 181 4.33 -6.63 -6.82
C PRO A 181 4.88 -5.29 -6.33
N CYS A 182 5.52 -5.30 -5.15
CA CYS A 182 6.27 -4.19 -4.60
C CYS A 182 7.77 -4.54 -4.63
N PRO A 183 8.53 -4.12 -5.65
CA PRO A 183 9.92 -4.54 -5.84
C PRO A 183 10.92 -3.78 -4.97
N GLU A 184 10.50 -2.65 -4.38
CA GLU A 184 11.36 -1.82 -3.51
C GLU A 184 10.52 -1.11 -2.45
N PRO A 185 11.13 -0.66 -1.34
CA PRO A 185 10.47 0.19 -0.36
C PRO A 185 9.91 1.45 -1.02
N CYS A 186 8.57 1.61 -1.01
CA CYS A 186 7.89 2.74 -1.65
C CYS A 186 8.04 4.04 -0.84
N SER A 187 7.67 5.17 -1.43
CA SER A 187 7.74 6.49 -0.77
C SER A 187 6.97 6.54 0.56
N VAL A 188 5.84 5.84 0.64
CA VAL A 188 5.04 5.72 1.87
C VAL A 188 5.84 5.05 2.97
N PHE A 189 6.44 3.89 2.67
CA PHE A 189 7.29 3.18 3.61
C PHE A 189 8.50 4.02 4.04
N ILE A 190 9.20 4.65 3.09
CA ILE A 190 10.37 5.51 3.36
C ILE A 190 10.00 6.69 4.28
N SER A 191 8.83 7.30 4.05
CA SER A 191 8.33 8.39 4.90
C SER A 191 8.04 7.90 6.32
N PHE A 192 7.38 6.76 6.47
CA PHE A 192 7.11 6.16 7.75
C PHE A 192 8.38 5.68 8.47
N ALA A 193 9.31 5.03 7.77
CA ALA A 193 10.60 4.61 8.32
C ALA A 193 11.40 5.78 8.91
N ARG A 194 11.27 6.99 8.31
CA ARG A 194 11.85 8.22 8.88
C ARG A 194 11.25 8.53 10.24
N ARG A 195 9.95 8.35 10.42
CA ARG A 195 9.26 8.56 11.70
C ARG A 195 9.68 7.50 12.73
N VAL A 196 9.72 6.24 12.33
CA VAL A 196 10.20 5.13 13.19
C VAL A 196 11.62 5.40 13.67
N ARG A 197 12.49 5.94 12.81
CA ARG A 197 13.85 6.31 13.22
C ARG A 197 13.88 7.46 14.25
N LEU A 198 12.91 8.35 14.27
CA LEU A 198 12.79 9.33 15.35
C LEU A 198 12.39 8.65 16.66
N PHE A 199 11.44 7.75 16.64
CA PHE A 199 11.03 6.96 17.81
C PHE A 199 12.20 6.18 18.42
N GLU A 200 13.04 5.53 17.61
CA GLU A 200 14.25 4.83 18.09
C GLU A 200 15.27 5.74 18.78
N ARG A 201 15.19 7.04 18.54
CA ARG A 201 16.12 8.02 19.17
C ARG A 201 15.63 8.57 20.50
N GLU A 202 14.39 8.35 20.82
CA GLU A 202 13.85 8.79 22.11
C GLU A 202 14.51 7.98 23.23
N ARG A 203 15.05 8.69 24.21
CA ARG A 203 15.78 8.11 25.34
C ARG A 203 15.16 8.41 26.69
N ASP A 204 14.32 9.46 26.74
CA ASP A 204 13.63 9.83 27.97
C ASP A 204 12.47 8.85 28.18
N LEU A 205 12.57 8.05 29.21
CA LEU A 205 11.57 7.05 29.59
C LEU A 205 10.89 7.49 30.89
N ASP A 206 9.60 7.24 31.00
CA ASP A 206 8.87 7.42 32.25
C ASP A 206 9.05 6.23 33.21
N ALA A 207 8.36 6.27 34.36
CA ALA A 207 8.42 5.20 35.36
C ALA A 207 7.92 3.83 34.85
N ALA A 208 7.13 3.82 33.74
CA ALA A 208 6.66 2.60 33.06
C ALA A 208 7.58 2.17 31.91
N GLY A 209 8.76 2.82 31.74
CA GLY A 209 9.69 2.53 30.64
C GLY A 209 9.22 3.00 29.28
N LEU A 210 8.26 3.93 29.21
CA LEU A 210 7.70 4.47 27.98
C LEU A 210 8.33 5.79 27.62
N SER A 211 8.68 5.99 26.34
CA SER A 211 9.08 7.28 25.81
C SER A 211 7.89 8.24 25.69
N PRO A 212 8.13 9.58 25.57
CA PRO A 212 7.05 10.56 25.44
C PRO A 212 6.08 10.23 24.30
N SER A 213 6.57 9.84 23.12
CA SER A 213 5.72 9.49 21.99
C SER A 213 4.99 8.15 22.19
N GLU A 214 5.60 7.20 22.90
CA GLU A 214 4.91 5.94 23.25
C GLU A 214 3.74 6.18 24.21
N LYS A 215 3.91 7.09 25.15
CA LYS A 215 2.84 7.47 26.09
C LYS A 215 1.70 8.20 25.38
N GLU A 216 2.02 9.16 24.51
CA GLU A 216 1.03 9.84 23.66
C GLU A 216 0.24 8.85 22.82
N ASP A 217 0.93 7.93 22.14
CA ASP A 217 0.32 6.91 21.29
C ASP A 217 -0.51 5.91 22.09
N LEU A 218 -0.09 5.56 23.31
CA LEU A 218 -0.87 4.66 24.18
C LEU A 218 -2.19 5.31 24.61
N VAL A 219 -2.17 6.59 24.97
CA VAL A 219 -3.39 7.35 25.29
C VAL A 219 -4.32 7.37 24.08
N ALA A 220 -3.80 7.74 22.88
CA ALA A 220 -4.58 7.75 21.65
C ALA A 220 -5.17 6.38 21.29
N LEU A 221 -4.42 5.28 21.48
CA LEU A 221 -4.91 3.91 21.27
C LEU A 221 -6.07 3.55 22.22
N VAL A 222 -5.98 3.95 23.48
CA VAL A 222 -7.04 3.71 24.48
C VAL A 222 -8.28 4.53 24.14
N GLU A 223 -8.11 5.80 23.77
CA GLU A 223 -9.21 6.68 23.35
C GLU A 223 -9.92 6.15 22.10
N ALA A 224 -9.15 5.77 21.06
CA ALA A 224 -9.70 5.18 19.84
C ALA A 224 -10.45 3.86 20.11
N ALA A 225 -9.94 3.03 21.03
CA ALA A 225 -10.63 1.80 21.44
C ALA A 225 -11.95 2.10 22.17
N ALA A 226 -12.01 3.19 22.95
CA ALA A 226 -13.20 3.59 23.68
C ALA A 226 -14.27 4.23 22.77
N THR A 227 -13.86 4.98 21.74
CA THR A 227 -14.76 5.70 20.81
C THR A 227 -15.08 4.91 19.55
N GLY A 228 -14.29 3.89 19.21
CA GLY A 228 -14.38 3.16 17.95
C GLY A 228 -13.81 3.92 16.74
N GLU A 229 -13.17 5.07 16.97
CA GLU A 229 -12.57 5.88 15.92
C GLU A 229 -11.17 5.33 15.56
N VAL A 230 -10.98 5.02 14.29
CA VAL A 230 -9.67 4.64 13.73
C VAL A 230 -9.32 5.65 12.65
N GLY A 231 -8.20 6.33 12.81
CA GLY A 231 -7.73 7.32 11.85
C GLY A 231 -7.34 6.70 10.50
N PHE A 232 -7.65 7.39 9.41
CA PHE A 232 -7.28 6.97 8.06
C PHE A 232 -5.79 7.18 7.79
N ALA A 233 -5.20 6.27 7.01
CA ALA A 233 -3.78 6.25 6.68
C ALA A 233 -3.43 7.20 5.53
N ARG A 234 -3.43 8.51 5.75
CA ARG A 234 -2.87 9.47 4.80
C ARG A 234 -1.34 9.58 4.97
N GLU A 235 -0.62 9.71 3.86
CA GLU A 235 0.84 9.85 3.89
C GLU A 235 1.30 11.08 4.70
N ALA A 236 0.59 12.20 4.57
CA ALA A 236 0.89 13.44 5.29
C ALA A 236 0.60 13.38 6.80
N GLU A 237 -0.14 12.38 7.27
CA GLU A 237 -0.67 12.28 8.63
C GLU A 237 0.05 11.26 9.52
N PHE A 238 1.24 10.75 9.12
CA PHE A 238 2.03 9.87 9.98
C PHE A 238 2.44 10.50 11.32
N GLU A 239 2.30 11.80 11.43
CA GLU A 239 2.54 12.53 12.67
C GLU A 239 1.36 12.41 13.64
N GLU A 240 0.14 12.20 13.12
CA GLU A 240 -1.07 12.06 13.92
C GLU A 240 -1.03 10.76 14.73
N PRO A 241 -1.33 10.81 16.05
CA PRO A 241 -1.35 9.62 16.91
C PRO A 241 -2.29 8.52 16.42
N LEU A 242 -3.46 8.90 15.88
CA LEU A 242 -4.48 7.98 15.37
C LEU A 242 -4.23 7.45 13.95
N ASN A 243 -3.12 7.83 13.29
CA ASN A 243 -2.79 7.26 12.00
C ASN A 243 -2.69 5.73 12.08
N GLU A 244 -3.40 5.01 11.21
CA GLU A 244 -3.51 3.55 11.26
C GLU A 244 -2.15 2.85 11.28
N ARG A 245 -1.18 3.28 10.47
CA ARG A 245 0.16 2.68 10.43
C ARG A 245 0.95 2.97 11.69
N ARG A 246 0.84 4.19 12.24
CA ARG A 246 1.43 4.54 13.53
C ARG A 246 0.83 3.70 14.66
N MET A 247 -0.49 3.54 14.70
CA MET A 247 -1.17 2.70 15.68
C MET A 247 -0.78 1.22 15.55
N ARG A 248 -0.69 0.69 14.33
CA ARG A 248 -0.20 -0.70 14.10
C ARG A 248 1.23 -0.88 14.60
N TYR A 249 2.13 0.04 14.26
CA TYR A 249 3.50 0.02 14.74
C TYR A 249 3.56 0.04 16.27
N ARG A 250 2.81 0.91 16.91
CA ARG A 250 2.78 1.00 18.37
C ARG A 250 2.18 -0.23 19.04
N ARG A 251 1.15 -0.83 18.49
CA ARG A 251 0.68 -2.14 18.99
C ARG A 251 1.76 -3.21 18.97
N LEU A 252 2.55 -3.28 17.90
CA LEU A 252 3.66 -4.22 17.77
C LEU A 252 4.80 -3.96 18.76
N THR A 253 5.07 -2.69 19.10
CA THR A 253 6.22 -2.30 19.92
C THR A 253 5.87 -2.09 21.40
N LEU A 254 4.66 -1.62 21.73
CA LEU A 254 4.23 -1.38 23.13
C LEU A 254 3.77 -2.63 23.82
N VAL A 255 3.01 -3.51 23.15
CA VAL A 255 2.48 -4.74 23.81
C VAL A 255 3.58 -5.61 24.39
N PRO A 256 4.72 -5.87 23.72
CA PRO A 256 5.83 -6.59 24.35
C PRO A 256 6.42 -5.89 25.57
N LYS A 257 6.54 -4.56 25.54
CA LYS A 257 7.05 -3.78 26.69
C LYS A 257 6.13 -3.90 27.91
N LEU A 258 4.81 -3.77 27.69
CA LEU A 258 3.81 -3.87 28.77
C LEU A 258 3.69 -5.29 29.36
N ARG A 259 4.15 -6.32 28.63
CA ARG A 259 4.15 -7.73 29.09
C ARG A 259 5.45 -8.14 29.77
N SER A 260 6.53 -7.39 29.58
CA SER A 260 7.86 -7.76 30.11
C SER A 260 8.10 -7.30 31.55
N GLU A 261 7.10 -6.77 32.25
CA GLU A 261 7.16 -6.42 33.68
C GLU A 261 6.72 -7.58 34.61
N GLU A 262 6.69 -8.82 34.12
CA GLU A 262 6.62 -10.04 34.91
C GLU A 262 8.02 -10.71 34.93
#